data_879d727b9255eeced1cd73ba7acce095
#
_entry.id   879d727b9255eeced1cd73ba7acce095
#
_cell.length_a   1.000
_cell.length_b   1.000
_cell.length_c   1.000
_cell.angle_alpha   90.00
_cell.angle_beta   90.00
_cell.angle_gamma   90.00
#
_symmetry.space_group_name_H-M   'P 1'
#
loop_
_entity.id
_entity.type
_entity.pdbx_description
1 polymer ?
#
loop_
_entity_poly.entity_id
_entity_poly.type
_entity_poly.pdbx_seq_one_letter_code
_entity_poly.pdbx_strand_id
1 'polypeptide(L)'
;ERPTIPVISLVSGRRVERDLRRMFGERTVDQLWRPFFAAACNLSRACTTAQDSGPLWRAVLASNSPVGLFPPVLHQGDLLVDGAILENVPVAAMRARLGTPLEKRHGNGTIIAIDVDVRDYLGVDPSLTRLSVRSTLRGLLRWGVTAPPGIGDILYRASHIGGLHQRARTIAQADHYLEPPVTSFPLMGYGRAAQIAEVGYRYAMQEIATWTKRGGESG
;
A
#
# COMPACT_ATOMS: atom_id res chain seq x y z
N GLU A 1 -12.46 -13.99 3.39
CA GLU A 1 -13.17 -13.58 2.18
C GLU A 1 -13.71 -14.79 1.42
N ARG A 2 -14.79 -14.63 0.66
CA ARG A 2 -15.37 -15.68 -0.17
C ARG A 2 -14.95 -15.46 -1.62
N PRO A 3 -14.49 -16.49 -2.35
CA PRO A 3 -14.28 -16.41 -3.78
C PRO A 3 -15.59 -16.10 -4.50
N THR A 4 -15.51 -15.35 -5.58
CA THR A 4 -16.65 -15.03 -6.43
C THR A 4 -16.42 -15.56 -7.85
N ILE A 5 -17.47 -15.59 -8.67
CA ILE A 5 -17.27 -15.72 -10.12
C ILE A 5 -16.47 -14.49 -10.54
N PRO A 6 -15.30 -14.63 -11.20
CA PRO A 6 -14.35 -13.52 -11.43
C PRO A 6 -14.83 -12.60 -12.57
N VAL A 7 -15.98 -11.97 -12.38
CA VAL A 7 -16.52 -10.95 -13.30
C VAL A 7 -15.92 -9.58 -12.99
N ILE A 8 -15.81 -9.23 -11.69
CA ILE A 8 -15.33 -7.92 -11.24
C ILE A 8 -14.07 -8.08 -10.38
N SER A 9 -14.02 -9.14 -9.55
CA SER A 9 -12.93 -9.40 -8.61
C SER A 9 -12.87 -10.88 -8.23
N LEU A 10 -11.71 -11.32 -7.72
CA LEU A 10 -11.53 -12.71 -7.27
C LEU A 10 -12.22 -12.98 -5.93
N VAL A 11 -12.37 -11.95 -5.08
CA VAL A 11 -13.03 -12.03 -3.77
C VAL A 11 -14.06 -10.92 -3.61
N SER A 12 -15.04 -11.16 -2.75
CA SER A 12 -16.20 -10.28 -2.62
C SER A 12 -15.95 -8.95 -1.91
N GLY A 13 -14.88 -8.82 -1.13
CA GLY A 13 -14.58 -7.63 -0.32
C GLY A 13 -15.55 -7.34 0.83
N ARG A 14 -16.70 -8.03 0.90
CA ARG A 14 -17.80 -7.75 1.86
C ARG A 14 -17.38 -7.88 3.32
N ARG A 15 -16.44 -8.76 3.62
CA ARG A 15 -15.95 -8.94 4.98
C ARG A 15 -15.09 -7.74 5.40
N VAL A 16 -14.16 -7.33 4.57
CA VAL A 16 -13.32 -6.17 4.82
C VAL A 16 -14.18 -4.92 4.99
N GLU A 17 -15.13 -4.68 4.09
CA GLU A 17 -16.05 -3.54 4.22
C GLU A 17 -16.81 -3.57 5.54
N ARG A 18 -17.37 -4.73 5.94
CA ARG A 18 -18.11 -4.88 7.20
C ARG A 18 -17.22 -4.62 8.41
N ASP A 19 -15.99 -5.13 8.39
CA ASP A 19 -15.05 -4.98 9.50
C ASP A 19 -14.60 -3.51 9.62
N LEU A 20 -14.36 -2.82 8.50
CA LEU A 20 -14.07 -1.39 8.48
C LEU A 20 -15.25 -0.54 8.96
N ARG A 21 -16.48 -0.86 8.53
CA ARG A 21 -17.69 -0.19 9.04
C ARG A 21 -17.87 -0.40 10.55
N ARG A 22 -17.58 -1.59 11.05
CA ARG A 22 -17.65 -1.87 12.50
C ARG A 22 -16.56 -1.11 13.27
N MET A 23 -15.36 -0.99 12.70
CA MET A 23 -14.22 -0.30 13.34
C MET A 23 -14.41 1.21 13.37
N PHE A 24 -14.81 1.80 12.27
CA PHE A 24 -14.88 3.26 12.11
C PHE A 24 -16.27 3.84 12.38
N GLY A 25 -17.34 3.04 12.27
CA GLY A 25 -18.72 3.51 12.42
C GLY A 25 -19.08 4.58 11.40
N GLU A 26 -19.77 5.61 11.86
CA GLU A 26 -20.22 6.74 11.06
C GLU A 26 -19.18 7.89 10.99
N ARG A 27 -17.96 7.66 11.46
CA ARG A 27 -16.90 8.70 11.41
C ARG A 27 -16.58 9.08 9.99
N THR A 28 -16.38 10.38 9.78
CA THR A 28 -15.93 10.92 8.49
C THR A 28 -14.48 11.40 8.58
N VAL A 29 -13.80 11.46 7.46
CA VAL A 29 -12.38 11.88 7.40
C VAL A 29 -12.21 13.31 7.88
N ASP A 30 -13.11 14.20 7.49
CA ASP A 30 -13.14 15.62 7.83
C ASP A 30 -13.41 15.90 9.33
N GLN A 31 -13.97 14.92 10.07
CA GLN A 31 -14.21 15.01 11.53
C GLN A 31 -13.04 14.50 12.37
N LEU A 32 -11.97 14.03 11.76
CA LEU A 32 -10.82 13.55 12.52
C LEU A 32 -10.06 14.73 13.14
N TRP A 33 -9.65 14.58 14.40
CA TRP A 33 -8.90 15.58 15.13
C TRP A 33 -7.49 15.86 14.57
N ARG A 34 -6.96 14.96 13.75
CA ARG A 34 -5.74 15.16 12.97
C ARG A 34 -6.08 15.10 11.48
N PRO A 35 -5.53 16.00 10.66
CA PRO A 35 -5.69 15.91 9.21
C PRO A 35 -5.26 14.53 8.69
N PHE A 36 -6.10 13.92 7.90
CA PHE A 36 -5.88 12.60 7.32
C PHE A 36 -6.39 12.57 5.89
N PHE A 37 -5.77 11.80 5.05
CA PHE A 37 -6.32 11.34 3.77
C PHE A 37 -5.87 9.93 3.46
N ALA A 38 -6.66 9.19 2.73
CA ALA A 38 -6.28 7.92 2.13
C ALA A 38 -6.03 8.11 0.64
N ALA A 39 -4.89 7.68 0.13
CA ALA A 39 -4.59 7.74 -1.29
C ALA A 39 -5.22 6.56 -2.03
N ALA A 40 -5.93 6.82 -3.11
CA ALA A 40 -6.51 5.81 -3.98
C ALA A 40 -6.15 6.11 -5.45
N CYS A 41 -6.08 5.09 -6.29
CA CYS A 41 -6.01 5.27 -7.72
C CYS A 41 -7.42 5.38 -8.30
N ASN A 42 -7.71 6.48 -8.97
CA ASN A 42 -8.93 6.67 -9.73
C ASN A 42 -8.75 6.07 -11.12
N LEU A 43 -9.31 4.88 -11.36
CA LEU A 43 -9.22 4.19 -12.65
C LEU A 43 -9.96 4.94 -13.76
N SER A 44 -11.04 5.63 -13.42
CA SER A 44 -11.83 6.38 -14.42
C SER A 44 -11.05 7.56 -14.98
N ARG A 45 -10.15 8.17 -14.20
CA ARG A 45 -9.37 9.37 -14.56
C ARG A 45 -7.88 9.12 -14.69
N ALA A 46 -7.41 7.89 -14.42
CA ALA A 46 -6.00 7.49 -14.44
C ALA A 46 -5.09 8.40 -13.59
N CYS A 47 -5.51 8.75 -12.37
CA CYS A 47 -4.76 9.62 -11.46
C CYS A 47 -4.85 9.17 -10.00
N THR A 48 -3.89 9.61 -9.19
CA THR A 48 -3.98 9.48 -7.73
C THR A 48 -5.01 10.47 -7.20
N THR A 49 -5.93 9.98 -6.37
CA THR A 49 -6.95 10.79 -5.69
C THR A 49 -6.81 10.63 -4.19
N ALA A 50 -6.73 11.74 -3.49
CA ALA A 50 -6.72 11.75 -2.04
C ALA A 50 -8.16 11.83 -1.51
N GLN A 51 -8.53 10.83 -0.73
CA GLN A 51 -9.82 10.73 -0.06
C GLN A 51 -9.71 11.42 1.31
N ASP A 52 -10.04 12.70 1.37
CA ASP A 52 -9.89 13.57 2.57
C ASP A 52 -11.22 14.01 3.17
N SER A 53 -12.34 13.48 2.69
CA SER A 53 -13.68 13.78 3.16
C SER A 53 -14.62 12.58 3.05
N GLY A 54 -15.76 12.66 3.73
CA GLY A 54 -16.77 11.62 3.74
C GLY A 54 -16.43 10.40 4.60
N PRO A 55 -17.15 9.28 4.47
CA PRO A 55 -17.04 8.14 5.37
C PRO A 55 -15.63 7.55 5.43
N LEU A 56 -15.04 7.52 6.63
CA LEU A 56 -13.66 7.05 6.84
C LEU A 56 -13.46 5.60 6.39
N TRP A 57 -14.43 4.72 6.69
CA TRP A 57 -14.37 3.32 6.27
C TRP A 57 -14.25 3.18 4.74
N ARG A 58 -14.92 4.07 3.98
CA ARG A 58 -14.90 4.03 2.50
C ARG A 58 -13.57 4.53 1.95
N ALA A 59 -13.02 5.60 2.52
CA ALA A 59 -11.71 6.12 2.14
C ALA A 59 -10.61 5.05 2.33
N VAL A 60 -10.63 4.37 3.47
CA VAL A 60 -9.69 3.28 3.77
C VAL A 60 -9.93 2.07 2.87
N LEU A 61 -11.19 1.70 2.60
CA LEU A 61 -11.51 0.59 1.70
C LEU A 61 -11.01 0.86 0.28
N ALA A 62 -11.20 2.07 -0.25
CA ALA A 62 -10.73 2.45 -1.57
C ALA A 62 -9.21 2.35 -1.68
N SER A 63 -8.49 2.86 -0.67
CA SER A 63 -7.03 2.82 -0.60
C SER A 63 -6.46 1.41 -0.44
N ASN A 64 -7.26 0.45 0.00
CA ASN A 64 -6.86 -0.94 0.26
C ASN A 64 -7.67 -1.95 -0.57
N SER A 65 -7.96 -1.61 -1.82
CA SER A 65 -8.67 -2.48 -2.77
C SER A 65 -7.78 -2.84 -3.97
N PRO A 66 -6.86 -3.84 -3.83
CA PRO A 66 -5.98 -4.27 -4.90
C PRO A 66 -6.77 -4.71 -6.12
N VAL A 67 -6.36 -4.22 -7.30
CA VAL A 67 -7.04 -4.45 -8.57
C VAL A 67 -7.16 -5.93 -8.89
N GLY A 68 -8.36 -6.34 -9.27
CA GLY A 68 -8.68 -7.72 -9.61
C GLY A 68 -8.84 -8.64 -8.41
N LEU A 69 -8.23 -8.32 -7.26
CA LEU A 69 -8.41 -9.08 -6.03
C LEU A 69 -9.68 -8.67 -5.31
N PHE A 70 -9.86 -7.37 -5.05
CA PHE A 70 -11.08 -6.79 -4.46
C PHE A 70 -11.89 -5.99 -5.48
N PRO A 71 -13.21 -5.82 -5.26
CA PRO A 71 -14.03 -4.96 -6.10
C PRO A 71 -13.55 -3.50 -5.98
N PRO A 72 -13.55 -2.73 -7.09
CA PRO A 72 -13.39 -1.28 -7.02
C PRO A 72 -14.44 -0.62 -6.15
N VAL A 73 -14.06 0.45 -5.47
CA VAL A 73 -14.99 1.27 -4.69
C VAL A 73 -15.58 2.35 -5.61
N LEU A 74 -16.91 2.39 -5.67
CA LEU A 74 -17.62 3.42 -6.42
C LEU A 74 -17.70 4.71 -5.59
N HIS A 75 -17.27 5.82 -6.17
CA HIS A 75 -17.36 7.13 -5.55
C HIS A 75 -17.65 8.22 -6.59
N GLN A 76 -18.81 8.87 -6.48
CA GLN A 76 -19.22 9.98 -7.36
C GLN A 76 -19.11 9.68 -8.87
N GLY A 77 -19.41 8.44 -9.28
CA GLY A 77 -19.33 8.00 -10.67
C GLY A 77 -17.93 7.50 -11.09
N ASP A 78 -16.92 7.61 -10.25
CA ASP A 78 -15.57 7.11 -10.51
C ASP A 78 -15.33 5.75 -9.84
N LEU A 79 -14.43 4.97 -10.45
CA LEU A 79 -13.92 3.70 -9.91
C LEU A 79 -12.61 3.93 -9.17
N LEU A 80 -12.61 3.67 -7.86
CA LEU A 80 -11.43 3.81 -7.02
C LEU A 80 -10.88 2.43 -6.64
N VAL A 81 -9.57 2.30 -6.66
CA VAL A 81 -8.81 1.11 -6.28
C VAL A 81 -7.57 1.50 -5.48
N ASP A 82 -6.80 0.50 -5.04
CA ASP A 82 -5.57 0.69 -4.27
C ASP A 82 -4.64 1.73 -4.91
N GLY A 83 -4.15 2.67 -4.10
CA GLY A 83 -3.25 3.73 -4.53
C GLY A 83 -1.88 3.25 -4.96
N ALA A 84 -1.46 2.06 -4.53
CA ALA A 84 -0.15 1.47 -4.84
C ALA A 84 0.09 1.28 -6.35
N ILE A 85 -0.96 1.28 -7.18
CA ILE A 85 -0.83 1.22 -8.65
C ILE A 85 0.02 2.37 -9.19
N LEU A 86 -0.22 3.58 -8.69
CA LEU A 86 0.45 4.79 -9.16
C LEU A 86 1.52 5.26 -8.18
N GLU A 87 1.21 5.26 -6.89
CA GLU A 87 2.08 5.83 -5.86
C GLU A 87 1.85 5.07 -4.53
N ASN A 88 2.76 4.15 -4.20
CA ASN A 88 2.64 3.34 -2.98
C ASN A 88 2.77 4.20 -1.71
N VAL A 89 3.65 5.20 -1.73
CA VAL A 89 3.84 6.17 -0.64
C VAL A 89 3.52 7.57 -1.19
N PRO A 90 2.35 8.17 -0.87
CA PRO A 90 1.82 9.35 -1.56
C PRO A 90 2.46 10.66 -1.08
N VAL A 91 3.79 10.80 -1.25
CA VAL A 91 4.56 11.98 -0.85
C VAL A 91 4.15 13.22 -1.64
N ALA A 92 3.90 13.08 -2.95
CA ALA A 92 3.46 14.19 -3.78
C ALA A 92 2.10 14.77 -3.30
N ALA A 93 1.14 13.89 -2.97
CA ALA A 93 -0.15 14.32 -2.43
C ALA A 93 -0.02 14.99 -1.05
N MET A 94 0.90 14.51 -0.20
CA MET A 94 1.20 15.16 1.08
C MET A 94 1.85 16.52 0.88
N ARG A 95 2.80 16.66 -0.05
CA ARG A 95 3.44 17.94 -0.39
C ARG A 95 2.44 18.98 -0.83
N ALA A 96 1.53 18.60 -1.72
CA ALA A 96 0.50 19.50 -2.21
C ALA A 96 -0.37 20.07 -1.07
N ARG A 97 -0.62 19.26 -0.02
CA ARG A 97 -1.39 19.70 1.15
C ARG A 97 -0.64 20.63 2.09
N LEU A 98 0.66 20.55 2.15
CA LEU A 98 1.46 21.48 2.98
C LEU A 98 1.46 22.90 2.41
N GLY A 99 1.05 23.08 1.15
CA GLY A 99 0.92 24.40 0.51
C GLY A 99 2.25 25.16 0.34
N THR A 100 3.38 24.51 0.64
CA THR A 100 4.70 25.17 0.68
C THR A 100 5.61 24.55 -0.38
N PRO A 101 6.12 25.33 -1.35
CA PRO A 101 7.14 24.86 -2.28
C PRO A 101 8.38 24.34 -1.53
N LEU A 102 9.07 23.36 -2.13
CA LEU A 102 10.30 22.75 -1.61
C LEU A 102 11.37 23.79 -1.19
N GLU A 103 11.39 24.91 -1.87
CA GLU A 103 12.39 25.98 -1.71
C GLU A 103 12.11 26.89 -0.50
N LYS A 104 10.93 26.83 0.11
CA LYS A 104 10.53 27.69 1.23
C LYS A 104 10.39 26.94 2.56
N ARG A 105 11.14 25.89 2.76
CA ARG A 105 11.01 24.95 3.89
C ARG A 105 11.56 25.41 5.24
N HIS A 106 11.56 26.65 5.56
CA HIS A 106 11.91 27.05 6.91
C HIS A 106 10.70 26.88 7.84
N GLY A 107 10.60 25.72 8.47
CA GLY A 107 9.73 25.48 9.62
C GLY A 107 8.33 24.87 9.36
N ASN A 108 7.92 24.61 8.12
CA ASN A 108 6.55 24.15 7.82
C ASN A 108 6.50 22.69 7.36
N GLY A 109 6.74 21.78 8.28
CA GLY A 109 6.40 20.37 8.11
C GLY A 109 7.48 19.55 7.41
N THR A 110 7.99 18.59 8.14
CA THR A 110 8.86 17.54 7.66
C THR A 110 8.01 16.36 7.17
N ILE A 111 8.25 15.88 5.97
CA ILE A 111 7.62 14.66 5.45
C ILE A 111 8.48 13.47 5.79
N ILE A 112 7.96 12.60 6.63
CA ILE A 112 8.52 11.28 6.91
C ILE A 112 7.73 10.27 6.08
N ALA A 113 8.38 9.70 5.07
CA ALA A 113 7.82 8.64 4.23
C ALA A 113 8.21 7.28 4.82
N ILE A 114 7.24 6.39 5.01
CA ILE A 114 7.46 5.03 5.52
C ILE A 114 7.00 4.07 4.44
N ASP A 115 7.95 3.38 3.83
CA ASP A 115 7.70 2.38 2.78
C ASP A 115 7.78 0.98 3.39
N VAL A 116 6.65 0.30 3.44
CA VAL A 116 6.52 -1.07 3.94
C VAL A 116 6.26 -2.07 2.81
N ASP A 117 6.50 -1.68 1.57
CA ASP A 117 6.25 -2.55 0.41
C ASP A 117 7.17 -3.78 0.43
N VAL A 118 6.57 -4.94 0.25
CA VAL A 118 7.27 -6.21 0.17
C VAL A 118 7.77 -6.40 -1.26
N ARG A 119 9.09 -6.23 -1.44
CA ARG A 119 9.75 -6.31 -2.75
C ARG A 119 10.24 -7.71 -3.09
N ASP A 120 9.48 -8.72 -2.72
CA ASP A 120 9.88 -10.09 -2.99
C ASP A 120 10.02 -10.34 -4.50
N TYR A 121 11.10 -11.03 -4.85
CA TYR A 121 11.28 -11.50 -6.22
C TYR A 121 10.23 -12.55 -6.54
N LEU A 122 9.34 -12.25 -7.48
CA LEU A 122 8.38 -13.20 -8.00
C LEU A 122 9.09 -14.14 -8.99
N GLY A 123 9.94 -15.02 -8.45
CA GLY A 123 10.66 -15.99 -9.24
C GLY A 123 9.76 -17.13 -9.70
N VAL A 124 10.05 -17.63 -10.88
CA VAL A 124 9.44 -18.85 -11.45
C VAL A 124 10.56 -19.84 -11.69
N ASP A 125 10.29 -21.15 -11.53
CA ASP A 125 11.25 -22.19 -11.86
C ASP A 125 11.71 -22.02 -13.32
N PRO A 126 13.02 -21.85 -13.59
CA PRO A 126 13.53 -21.65 -14.95
C PRO A 126 13.21 -22.80 -15.92
N SER A 127 12.88 -23.98 -15.41
CA SER A 127 12.50 -25.14 -16.22
C SER A 127 11.06 -25.04 -16.77
N LEU A 128 10.24 -24.13 -16.25
CA LEU A 128 8.87 -23.93 -16.69
C LEU A 128 8.82 -23.09 -17.95
N THR A 129 8.48 -23.72 -19.09
CA THR A 129 8.29 -23.00 -20.36
C THR A 129 6.89 -22.45 -20.55
N ARG A 130 5.91 -22.92 -19.76
CA ARG A 130 4.51 -22.49 -19.80
C ARG A 130 3.86 -22.61 -18.43
N LEU A 131 3.09 -21.60 -18.05
CA LEU A 131 2.19 -21.65 -16.91
C LEU A 131 0.91 -22.41 -17.33
N SER A 132 0.56 -23.47 -16.61
CA SER A 132 -0.66 -24.23 -16.83
C SER A 132 -1.32 -24.58 -15.51
N VAL A 133 -2.65 -24.78 -15.51
CA VAL A 133 -3.39 -25.21 -14.32
C VAL A 133 -2.79 -26.49 -13.72
N ARG A 134 -2.30 -27.40 -14.60
CA ARG A 134 -1.66 -28.66 -14.15
C ARG A 134 -0.31 -28.41 -13.45
N SER A 135 0.49 -27.43 -13.90
CA SER A 135 1.77 -27.06 -13.25
C SER A 135 1.52 -26.43 -11.89
N THR A 136 0.50 -25.59 -11.78
CA THR A 136 0.11 -24.95 -10.51
C THR A 136 -0.38 -25.98 -9.50
N LEU A 137 -1.25 -26.91 -9.90
CA LEU A 137 -1.72 -27.99 -9.03
C LEU A 137 -0.60 -28.96 -8.62
N ARG A 138 0.34 -29.27 -9.51
CA ARG A 138 1.52 -30.09 -9.16
C ARG A 138 2.45 -29.39 -8.19
N GLY A 139 2.64 -28.06 -8.31
CA GLY A 139 3.42 -27.27 -7.38
C GLY A 139 2.81 -27.26 -5.97
N LEU A 140 1.49 -27.22 -5.86
CA LEU A 140 0.78 -27.33 -4.55
C LEU A 140 0.97 -28.69 -3.87
N LEU A 141 1.13 -29.77 -4.66
CA LEU A 141 1.28 -31.14 -4.16
C LEU A 141 2.72 -31.55 -3.87
N ARG A 142 3.72 -30.81 -4.35
CA ARG A 142 5.14 -31.10 -4.15
C ARG A 142 5.72 -30.12 -3.15
N TRP A 143 5.84 -30.53 -1.91
CA TRP A 143 6.58 -29.81 -0.87
C TRP A 143 8.04 -29.58 -1.31
N GLY A 144 8.44 -28.33 -1.46
CA GLY A 144 9.81 -27.93 -1.77
C GLY A 144 10.10 -27.39 -3.17
N VAL A 145 9.10 -27.28 -4.05
CA VAL A 145 9.23 -26.58 -5.33
C VAL A 145 8.44 -25.29 -5.24
N THR A 146 9.03 -24.18 -5.67
CA THR A 146 8.35 -22.89 -5.76
C THR A 146 7.12 -23.05 -6.65
N ALA A 147 5.93 -22.99 -6.08
CA ALA A 147 4.70 -23.08 -6.86
C ALA A 147 4.66 -21.90 -7.86
N PRO A 148 4.20 -22.13 -9.12
CA PRO A 148 4.02 -21.01 -10.03
C PRO A 148 3.05 -19.99 -9.45
N PRO A 149 3.28 -18.68 -9.71
CA PRO A 149 2.43 -17.62 -9.18
C PRO A 149 0.98 -17.80 -9.64
N GLY A 150 0.05 -17.64 -8.70
CA GLY A 150 -1.37 -17.62 -8.99
C GLY A 150 -1.80 -16.32 -9.67
N ILE A 151 -3.02 -16.28 -10.21
CA ILE A 151 -3.57 -15.07 -10.84
C ILE A 151 -3.59 -13.88 -9.87
N GLY A 152 -3.85 -14.13 -8.58
CA GLY A 152 -3.83 -13.11 -7.54
C GLY A 152 -2.45 -12.49 -7.36
N ASP A 153 -1.38 -13.31 -7.34
CA ASP A 153 0.00 -12.85 -7.21
C ASP A 153 0.42 -12.02 -8.43
N ILE A 154 0.03 -12.45 -9.61
CA ILE A 154 0.31 -11.75 -10.88
C ILE A 154 -0.39 -10.40 -10.90
N LEU A 155 -1.69 -10.34 -10.57
CA LEU A 155 -2.46 -9.11 -10.53
C LEU A 155 -1.94 -8.16 -9.46
N TYR A 156 -1.65 -8.67 -8.27
CA TYR A 156 -1.06 -7.90 -7.19
C TYR A 156 0.27 -7.28 -7.63
N ARG A 157 1.19 -8.08 -8.18
CA ARG A 157 2.48 -7.59 -8.65
C ARG A 157 2.33 -6.58 -9.79
N ALA A 158 1.46 -6.85 -10.77
CA ALA A 158 1.21 -5.93 -11.87
C ALA A 158 0.69 -4.58 -11.38
N SER A 159 -0.18 -4.58 -10.36
CA SER A 159 -0.70 -3.35 -9.77
C SER A 159 0.32 -2.53 -8.98
N HIS A 160 1.43 -3.12 -8.55
CA HIS A 160 2.48 -2.43 -7.78
C HIS A 160 3.66 -1.93 -8.65
N ILE A 161 3.76 -2.34 -9.91
CA ILE A 161 4.88 -1.95 -10.79
C ILE A 161 4.95 -0.43 -10.95
N GLY A 162 3.81 0.25 -11.09
CA GLY A 162 3.76 1.72 -11.22
C GLY A 162 4.36 2.43 -10.01
N GLY A 163 3.97 2.02 -8.80
CA GLY A 163 4.50 2.55 -7.55
C GLY A 163 6.02 2.32 -7.41
N LEU A 164 6.51 1.14 -7.82
CA LEU A 164 7.96 0.84 -7.82
C LEU A 164 8.74 1.78 -8.76
N HIS A 165 8.21 2.08 -9.93
CA HIS A 165 8.83 3.03 -10.86
C HIS A 165 8.86 4.47 -10.32
N GLN A 166 7.88 4.87 -9.52
CA GLN A 166 7.82 6.20 -8.90
C GLN A 166 8.70 6.34 -7.66
N ARG A 167 9.24 5.23 -7.12
CA ARG A 167 9.98 5.20 -5.86
C ARG A 167 11.15 6.22 -5.79
N ALA A 168 11.96 6.31 -6.83
CA ALA A 168 13.08 7.25 -6.85
C ALA A 168 12.61 8.70 -6.68
N ARG A 169 11.49 9.06 -7.30
CA ARG A 169 10.87 10.38 -7.16
C ARG A 169 10.29 10.58 -5.76
N THR A 170 9.64 9.57 -5.20
CA THR A 170 9.10 9.58 -3.83
C THR A 170 10.21 9.81 -2.81
N ILE A 171 11.35 9.10 -2.92
CA ILE A 171 12.52 9.30 -2.07
C ILE A 171 13.05 10.73 -2.18
N ALA A 172 13.20 11.25 -3.40
CA ALA A 172 13.71 12.61 -3.64
C ALA A 172 12.78 13.71 -3.07
N GLN A 173 11.48 13.43 -2.95
CA GLN A 173 10.48 14.36 -2.43
C GLN A 173 10.24 14.25 -0.92
N ALA A 174 10.66 13.17 -0.26
CA ALA A 174 10.57 13.01 1.18
C ALA A 174 11.75 13.70 1.88
N ASP A 175 11.53 14.20 3.09
CA ASP A 175 12.63 14.71 3.93
C ASP A 175 13.36 13.57 4.62
N HIS A 176 12.59 12.57 5.08
CA HIS A 176 13.09 11.32 5.61
C HIS A 176 12.34 10.16 4.96
N TYR A 177 13.10 9.17 4.50
CA TYR A 177 12.54 7.97 3.89
C TYR A 177 12.97 6.75 4.68
N LEU A 178 11.99 6.03 5.23
CA LEU A 178 12.18 4.88 6.09
C LEU A 178 11.71 3.61 5.38
N GLU A 179 12.54 2.56 5.43
CA GLU A 179 12.23 1.23 4.88
C GLU A 179 12.41 0.17 5.96
N PRO A 180 11.43 -0.03 6.84
CA PRO A 180 11.50 -1.07 7.85
C PRO A 180 11.68 -2.45 7.21
N PRO A 181 12.53 -3.35 7.78
CA PRO A 181 12.82 -4.66 7.20
C PRO A 181 11.69 -5.66 7.46
N VAL A 182 10.51 -5.42 6.84
CA VAL A 182 9.30 -6.23 7.02
C VAL A 182 9.10 -7.30 5.92
N THR A 183 10.03 -7.44 5.00
CA THR A 183 9.96 -8.37 3.86
C THR A 183 9.87 -9.86 4.27
N SER A 184 10.31 -10.20 5.48
CA SER A 184 10.21 -11.57 6.02
C SER A 184 8.79 -11.96 6.45
N PHE A 185 7.86 -11.02 6.46
CA PHE A 185 6.47 -11.28 6.84
C PHE A 185 5.60 -11.49 5.60
N PRO A 186 4.75 -12.54 5.60
CA PRO A 186 3.83 -12.73 4.47
C PRO A 186 2.79 -11.62 4.41
N LEU A 187 2.42 -11.20 3.20
CA LEU A 187 1.46 -10.13 2.92
C LEU A 187 0.13 -10.30 3.70
N MET A 188 -0.36 -11.53 3.83
CA MET A 188 -1.61 -11.86 4.55
C MET A 188 -1.36 -12.28 6.02
N GLY A 189 -0.22 -11.93 6.58
CA GLY A 189 0.20 -12.32 7.93
C GLY A 189 -0.48 -11.54 9.07
N TYR A 190 -1.78 -11.30 9.00
CA TYR A 190 -2.53 -10.48 9.98
C TYR A 190 -2.35 -10.92 11.44
N GLY A 191 -2.12 -12.21 11.70
CA GLY A 191 -1.84 -12.73 13.04
C GLY A 191 -0.49 -12.28 13.62
N ARG A 192 0.38 -11.67 12.82
CA ARG A 192 1.72 -11.19 13.21
C ARG A 192 1.82 -9.66 13.31
N ALA A 193 0.70 -8.96 13.31
CA ALA A 193 0.67 -7.49 13.30
C ALA A 193 1.51 -6.87 14.43
N ALA A 194 1.44 -7.42 15.65
CA ALA A 194 2.25 -6.94 16.78
C ALA A 194 3.77 -7.13 16.54
N GLN A 195 4.18 -8.24 15.91
CA GLN A 195 5.59 -8.48 15.59
C GLN A 195 6.09 -7.52 14.51
N ILE A 196 5.27 -7.27 13.48
CA ILE A 196 5.57 -6.32 12.41
C ILE A 196 5.72 -4.91 12.99
N ALA A 197 4.80 -4.51 13.86
CA ALA A 197 4.84 -3.21 14.54
C ALA A 197 6.12 -3.05 15.39
N GLU A 198 6.54 -4.09 16.10
CA GLU A 198 7.77 -4.07 16.89
C GLU A 198 9.03 -3.93 16.03
N VAL A 199 9.08 -4.62 14.87
CA VAL A 199 10.18 -4.46 13.91
C VAL A 199 10.23 -3.02 13.39
N GLY A 200 9.08 -2.47 12.99
CA GLY A 200 8.98 -1.09 12.54
C GLY A 200 9.40 -0.07 13.62
N TYR A 201 8.98 -0.28 14.85
CA TYR A 201 9.32 0.58 15.99
C TYR A 201 10.83 0.61 16.25
N ARG A 202 11.47 -0.56 16.35
CA ARG A 202 12.93 -0.65 16.59
C ARG A 202 13.73 0.02 15.48
N TYR A 203 13.34 -0.24 14.24
CA TYR A 203 13.97 0.38 13.08
C TYR A 203 13.83 1.91 13.12
N ALA A 204 12.61 2.42 13.33
CA ALA A 204 12.36 3.85 13.39
C ALA A 204 13.14 4.52 14.53
N MET A 205 13.23 3.91 15.72
CA MET A 205 14.00 4.46 16.84
C MET A 205 15.50 4.56 16.53
N GLN A 206 16.05 3.59 15.81
CA GLN A 206 17.46 3.63 15.37
C GLN A 206 17.69 4.78 14.37
N GLU A 207 16.81 4.92 13.39
CA GLU A 207 16.92 5.98 12.38
C GLU A 207 16.76 7.38 12.99
N ILE A 208 15.76 7.59 13.86
CA ILE A 208 15.53 8.87 14.54
C ILE A 208 16.74 9.27 15.38
N ALA A 209 17.39 8.33 16.06
CA ALA A 209 18.60 8.60 16.82
C ALA A 209 19.76 9.12 15.94
N THR A 210 19.80 8.79 14.64
CA THR A 210 20.79 9.32 13.71
C THR A 210 20.48 10.77 13.29
N TRP A 211 19.19 11.12 13.20
CA TRP A 211 18.78 12.48 12.81
C TRP A 211 19.16 13.52 13.87
N THR A 212 18.97 13.17 15.15
CA THR A 212 19.32 14.07 16.27
C THR A 212 20.83 14.32 16.35
N LYS A 213 21.67 13.35 16.00
CA LYS A 213 23.13 13.53 15.96
C LYS A 213 23.56 14.46 14.83
N ARG A 214 22.98 14.35 13.65
CA ARG A 214 23.29 15.22 12.50
C ARG A 214 22.83 16.67 12.68
N GLY A 215 21.69 16.87 13.38
CA GLY A 215 21.19 18.21 13.71
C GLY A 215 22.01 18.95 14.77
N GLY A 216 22.75 18.23 15.61
CA GLY A 216 23.62 18.82 16.64
C GLY A 216 25.01 19.27 16.14
N GLU A 217 25.42 18.85 14.95
CA GLU A 217 26.72 19.22 14.35
C GLU A 217 26.64 20.46 13.43
N SER A 218 25.43 20.99 13.21
CA SER A 218 25.17 22.11 12.29
C SER A 218 24.72 23.39 13.01
N GLY A 219 24.91 23.48 14.34
CA GLY A 219 24.55 24.61 15.18
C GLY A 219 25.78 25.39 15.65
#